data_1041a3662a947253fe25ba804250a7ba
#
_entry.id   1041a3662a947253fe25ba804250a7ba
#
_cell.length_a   1.000
_cell.length_b   1.000
_cell.length_c   1.000
_cell.angle_alpha   90.00
_cell.angle_beta   90.00
_cell.angle_gamma   90.00
#
_symmetry.space_group_name_H-M   'P 1'
#
loop_
_entity.id
_entity.type
_entity.pdbx_description
1 polymer ?
#
loop_
_entity_poly.entity_id
_entity_poly.type
_entity_poly.pdbx_seq_one_letter_code
_entity_poly.pdbx_strand_id
1 'polypeptide(L)'
;MSSSGYVRVVGGKLTTYRSMAEDTLNHVERILGKRKPCSTRKTPLVDRNPQLLDSIRSNTSSDVLPLHSTLTEADVVYAVRHEAAIHLVDVLTRRSRLHLLHRDLAMECAEPVSFIMQRELGWSESTRQQELQSYTDLCHSEIDAMREGIQ
;
A
#
# COMPACT_ATOMS: atom_id res chain seq x y z
N MET A 1 33.29 5.86 6.53
CA MET A 1 32.22 6.87 6.41
C MET A 1 32.49 7.69 5.16
N SER A 2 31.49 7.95 4.34
CA SER A 2 31.63 8.92 3.27
C SER A 2 31.78 10.32 3.88
N SER A 3 32.68 11.14 3.34
CA SER A 3 32.89 12.54 3.75
C SER A 3 31.61 13.40 3.56
N SER A 4 30.63 12.90 2.82
CA SER A 4 29.35 13.54 2.54
C SER A 4 28.27 13.29 3.61
N GLY A 5 28.54 12.53 4.68
CA GLY A 5 27.53 12.14 5.68
C GLY A 5 26.50 11.11 5.18
N TYR A 6 26.74 10.52 4.01
CA TYR A 6 25.82 9.54 3.43
C TYR A 6 25.95 8.18 4.11
N VAL A 7 24.81 7.62 4.56
CA VAL A 7 24.73 6.27 5.14
C VAL A 7 24.04 5.35 4.15
N ARG A 8 24.72 4.27 3.77
CA ARG A 8 24.20 3.26 2.83
C ARG A 8 24.02 1.93 3.54
N VAL A 9 22.84 1.33 3.39
CA VAL A 9 22.54 -0.03 3.86
C VAL A 9 22.53 -0.96 2.67
N VAL A 10 23.27 -2.07 2.77
CA VAL A 10 23.39 -3.05 1.66
C VAL A 10 23.22 -4.45 2.23
N GLY A 11 22.45 -5.28 1.52
CA GLY A 11 22.21 -6.68 1.90
C GLY A 11 21.03 -6.83 2.87
N GLY A 12 20.90 -8.01 3.45
CA GLY A 12 19.87 -8.35 4.42
C GLY A 12 18.80 -9.30 3.90
N LYS A 13 17.86 -9.61 4.76
CA LYS A 13 16.72 -10.50 4.50
C LYS A 13 15.44 -9.84 5.04
N LEU A 14 14.28 -10.22 4.50
CA LEU A 14 12.99 -9.75 4.98
C LEU A 14 12.82 -9.98 6.49
N THR A 15 13.34 -11.08 7.02
CA THR A 15 13.26 -11.43 8.44
C THR A 15 14.18 -10.59 9.35
N THR A 16 15.16 -9.87 8.79
CA THR A 16 16.13 -9.07 9.56
C THR A 16 15.91 -7.56 9.44
N TYR A 17 14.85 -7.13 8.71
CA TYR A 17 14.59 -5.71 8.41
C TYR A 17 14.61 -4.81 9.66
N ARG A 18 13.99 -5.24 10.76
CA ARG A 18 13.92 -4.48 12.00
C ARG A 18 15.32 -4.24 12.61
N SER A 19 16.13 -5.32 12.69
CA SER A 19 17.48 -5.24 13.24
C SER A 19 18.39 -4.37 12.38
N MET A 20 18.22 -4.45 11.05
CA MET A 20 18.97 -3.60 10.11
C MET A 20 18.58 -2.13 10.25
N ALA A 21 17.29 -1.84 10.41
CA ALA A 21 16.82 -0.47 10.67
C ALA A 21 17.36 0.07 11.99
N GLU A 22 17.33 -0.74 13.06
CA GLU A 22 17.87 -0.37 14.36
C GLU A 22 19.38 -0.05 14.28
N ASP A 23 20.17 -0.90 13.63
CA ASP A 23 21.60 -0.68 13.46
C ASP A 23 21.91 0.57 12.63
N THR A 24 21.15 0.78 11.55
CA THR A 24 21.27 1.97 10.70
C THR A 24 20.97 3.24 11.48
N LEU A 25 19.87 3.27 12.24
CA LEU A 25 19.51 4.42 13.06
C LEU A 25 20.52 4.67 14.18
N ASN A 26 20.98 3.63 14.86
CA ASN A 26 22.06 3.76 15.86
C ASN A 26 23.33 4.38 15.27
N HIS A 27 23.61 4.14 13.99
CA HIS A 27 24.75 4.73 13.30
C HIS A 27 24.51 6.22 12.99
N VAL A 28 23.33 6.56 12.49
CA VAL A 28 22.92 7.94 12.21
C VAL A 28 22.89 8.77 13.50
N GLU A 29 22.34 8.23 14.58
CA GLU A 29 22.26 8.90 15.87
C GLU A 29 23.64 9.23 16.45
N ARG A 30 24.63 8.34 16.26
CA ARG A 30 26.04 8.62 16.64
C ARG A 30 26.60 9.82 15.86
N ILE A 31 26.28 9.93 14.57
CA ILE A 31 26.72 11.07 13.74
C ILE A 31 26.07 12.37 14.20
N LEU A 32 24.77 12.32 14.56
CA LEU A 32 24.00 13.48 14.97
C LEU A 32 24.22 13.89 16.45
N GLY A 33 24.99 13.11 17.20
CA GLY A 33 25.21 13.35 18.62
C GLY A 33 23.99 13.18 19.50
N LYS A 34 22.93 12.49 19.00
CA LYS A 34 21.69 12.21 19.71
C LYS A 34 21.49 10.70 19.78
N ARG A 35 21.07 10.20 20.93
CA ARG A 35 20.83 8.76 21.11
C ARG A 35 19.52 8.53 21.85
N LYS A 36 18.63 7.70 21.27
CA LYS A 36 17.42 7.21 21.92
C LYS A 36 17.45 5.68 21.94
N PRO A 37 17.03 5.02 23.04
CA PRO A 37 16.92 3.57 23.05
C PRO A 37 15.84 3.10 22.08
N CYS A 38 16.13 2.05 21.31
CA CYS A 38 15.18 1.48 20.38
C CYS A 38 14.06 0.75 21.13
N SER A 39 12.80 1.09 20.84
CA SER A 39 11.61 0.43 21.41
C SER A 39 10.98 -0.59 20.47
N THR A 40 11.34 -0.60 19.18
CA THR A 40 10.66 -1.37 18.12
C THR A 40 10.69 -2.89 18.32
N ARG A 41 11.63 -3.40 19.14
CA ARG A 41 11.69 -4.83 19.48
C ARG A 41 10.46 -5.31 20.24
N LYS A 42 9.83 -4.42 21.01
CA LYS A 42 8.67 -4.70 21.86
C LYS A 42 7.38 -4.06 21.35
N THR A 43 7.48 -3.26 20.30
CA THR A 43 6.33 -2.57 19.70
C THR A 43 5.72 -3.51 18.66
N PRO A 44 4.48 -3.97 18.83
CA PRO A 44 3.80 -4.77 17.80
C PRO A 44 3.59 -3.91 16.54
N LEU A 45 3.58 -4.57 15.38
CA LEU A 45 3.10 -3.93 14.16
C LEU A 45 1.60 -3.67 14.32
N VAL A 46 1.15 -2.53 13.75
CA VAL A 46 -0.29 -2.22 13.73
C VAL A 46 -0.96 -3.23 12.81
N ASP A 47 -1.92 -3.97 13.37
CA ASP A 47 -2.79 -4.87 12.62
C ASP A 47 -4.14 -4.21 12.38
N ARG A 48 -4.92 -4.74 11.44
CA ARG A 48 -6.30 -4.28 11.21
C ARG A 48 -7.12 -4.45 12.49
N ASN A 49 -7.88 -3.42 12.82
CA ASN A 49 -8.81 -3.46 13.96
C ASN A 49 -10.15 -4.08 13.50
N PRO A 50 -10.50 -5.29 13.93
CA PRO A 50 -11.71 -5.97 13.49
C PRO A 50 -12.99 -5.20 13.85
N GLN A 51 -13.07 -4.63 15.05
CA GLN A 51 -14.25 -3.89 15.53
C GLN A 51 -14.48 -2.64 14.69
N LEU A 52 -13.40 -1.94 14.31
CA LEU A 52 -13.47 -0.77 13.45
C LEU A 52 -13.88 -1.16 12.02
N LEU A 53 -13.34 -2.25 11.50
CA LEU A 53 -13.73 -2.76 10.18
C LEU A 53 -15.21 -3.17 10.15
N ASP A 54 -15.70 -3.85 11.19
CA ASP A 54 -17.11 -4.23 11.30
C ASP A 54 -18.03 -3.00 11.41
N SER A 55 -17.61 -1.96 12.11
CA SER A 55 -18.32 -0.68 12.16
C SER A 55 -18.39 -0.02 10.78
N ILE A 56 -17.34 -0.07 10.00
CA ILE A 56 -17.32 0.44 8.62
C ILE A 56 -18.26 -0.40 7.75
N ARG A 57 -18.20 -1.73 7.83
CA ARG A 57 -19.07 -2.65 7.09
C ARG A 57 -20.56 -2.41 7.32
N SER A 58 -20.93 -2.07 8.54
CA SER A 58 -22.33 -1.76 8.87
C SER A 58 -22.84 -0.50 8.17
N ASN A 59 -21.96 0.35 7.67
CA ASN A 59 -22.28 1.64 7.02
C ASN A 59 -21.88 1.67 5.52
N THR A 60 -21.46 0.55 4.95
CA THR A 60 -21.07 0.43 3.54
C THR A 60 -21.93 -0.61 2.81
N SER A 61 -22.04 -0.48 1.49
CA SER A 61 -22.77 -1.44 0.66
C SER A 61 -21.88 -2.64 0.33
N SER A 62 -22.47 -3.85 0.30
CA SER A 62 -21.79 -5.05 -0.16
C SER A 62 -21.70 -5.17 -1.68
N ASP A 63 -22.49 -4.40 -2.44
CA ASP A 63 -22.80 -4.66 -3.85
C ASP A 63 -22.02 -3.76 -4.82
N VAL A 64 -21.06 -2.98 -4.34
CA VAL A 64 -20.36 -1.98 -5.18
C VAL A 64 -19.21 -2.59 -5.98
N LEU A 65 -18.68 -3.72 -5.56
CA LEU A 65 -17.53 -4.36 -6.21
C LEU A 65 -17.96 -5.67 -6.91
N PRO A 66 -17.25 -6.13 -7.95
CA PRO A 66 -17.56 -7.37 -8.63
C PRO A 66 -17.74 -8.55 -7.67
N LEU A 67 -18.80 -9.35 -7.89
CA LEU A 67 -19.23 -10.46 -7.02
C LEU A 67 -18.13 -11.51 -6.73
N HIS A 68 -17.12 -11.62 -7.59
CA HIS A 68 -16.02 -12.56 -7.43
C HIS A 68 -14.83 -11.97 -6.67
N SER A 69 -14.90 -10.68 -6.32
CA SER A 69 -13.85 -10.01 -5.56
C SER A 69 -13.96 -10.33 -4.07
N THR A 70 -12.84 -10.64 -3.45
CA THR A 70 -12.73 -10.71 -1.97
C THR A 70 -12.60 -9.32 -1.35
N LEU A 71 -12.39 -8.28 -2.17
CA LEU A 71 -12.32 -6.90 -1.75
C LEU A 71 -13.73 -6.33 -1.57
N THR A 72 -14.00 -5.69 -0.45
CA THR A 72 -15.27 -5.04 -0.14
C THR A 72 -15.13 -3.52 -0.10
N GLU A 73 -16.23 -2.78 -0.22
CA GLU A 73 -16.21 -1.32 -0.02
C GLU A 73 -15.61 -0.94 1.34
N ALA A 74 -15.95 -1.70 2.39
CA ALA A 74 -15.39 -1.48 3.72
C ALA A 74 -13.87 -1.60 3.78
N ASP A 75 -13.29 -2.53 3.01
CA ASP A 75 -11.83 -2.69 2.93
C ASP A 75 -11.18 -1.47 2.26
N VAL A 76 -11.80 -0.92 1.22
CA VAL A 76 -11.32 0.31 0.55
C VAL A 76 -11.38 1.50 1.50
N VAL A 77 -12.53 1.70 2.16
CA VAL A 77 -12.72 2.78 3.13
C VAL A 77 -11.73 2.65 4.29
N TYR A 78 -11.52 1.44 4.81
CA TYR A 78 -10.55 1.18 5.85
C TYR A 78 -9.13 1.50 5.40
N ALA A 79 -8.75 1.07 4.19
CA ALA A 79 -7.43 1.34 3.61
C ALA A 79 -7.15 2.85 3.48
N VAL A 80 -8.14 3.62 3.05
CA VAL A 80 -8.02 5.08 2.94
C VAL A 80 -7.89 5.73 4.32
N ARG A 81 -8.80 5.41 5.25
CA ARG A 81 -8.88 6.11 6.54
C ARG A 81 -7.81 5.70 7.54
N HIS A 82 -7.31 4.44 7.47
CA HIS A 82 -6.47 3.85 8.52
C HIS A 82 -5.16 3.26 8.04
N GLU A 83 -4.98 3.07 6.72
CA GLU A 83 -3.77 2.45 6.16
C GLU A 83 -3.05 3.37 5.15
N ALA A 84 -3.40 4.67 5.15
CA ALA A 84 -2.79 5.69 4.30
C ALA A 84 -2.80 5.36 2.79
N ALA A 85 -3.86 4.74 2.29
CA ALA A 85 -4.04 4.54 0.86
C ALA A 85 -4.53 5.86 0.23
N ILE A 86 -3.71 6.45 -0.61
CA ILE A 86 -3.97 7.75 -1.26
C ILE A 86 -4.00 7.65 -2.79
N HIS A 87 -3.57 6.52 -3.35
CA HIS A 87 -3.60 6.21 -4.77
C HIS A 87 -4.37 4.92 -5.04
N LEU A 88 -4.96 4.80 -6.22
CA LEU A 88 -5.71 3.59 -6.62
C LEU A 88 -4.84 2.33 -6.52
N VAL A 89 -3.58 2.42 -6.92
CA VAL A 89 -2.58 1.35 -6.81
C VAL A 89 -2.33 0.92 -5.36
N ASP A 90 -2.50 1.80 -4.38
CA ASP A 90 -2.31 1.43 -2.97
C ASP A 90 -3.33 0.39 -2.56
N VAL A 91 -4.61 0.60 -2.89
CA VAL A 91 -5.68 -0.33 -2.55
C VAL A 91 -5.51 -1.64 -3.32
N LEU A 92 -5.42 -1.59 -4.65
CA LEU A 92 -5.50 -2.78 -5.49
C LEU A 92 -4.24 -3.66 -5.43
N THR A 93 -3.07 -3.05 -5.19
CA THR A 93 -1.78 -3.76 -5.19
C THR A 93 -1.24 -4.01 -3.79
N ARG A 94 -1.29 -3.01 -2.90
CA ARG A 94 -0.56 -3.02 -1.63
C ARG A 94 -1.41 -3.44 -0.44
N ARG A 95 -2.72 -3.12 -0.44
CA ARG A 95 -3.62 -3.40 0.69
C ARG A 95 -4.46 -4.66 0.48
N SER A 96 -4.96 -4.89 -0.74
CA SER A 96 -5.77 -6.07 -1.05
C SER A 96 -4.98 -7.24 -1.65
N ARG A 97 -3.80 -7.00 -2.23
CA ARG A 97 -3.04 -7.98 -3.03
C ARG A 97 -3.80 -8.51 -4.25
N LEU A 98 -4.95 -7.90 -4.60
CA LEU A 98 -5.81 -8.37 -5.67
C LEU A 98 -5.07 -8.36 -7.02
N HIS A 99 -4.33 -7.29 -7.30
CA HIS A 99 -3.51 -7.16 -8.50
C HIS A 99 -2.48 -8.29 -8.65
N LEU A 100 -1.85 -8.69 -7.53
CA LEU A 100 -0.83 -9.76 -7.54
C LEU A 100 -1.43 -11.13 -7.83
N LEU A 101 -2.62 -11.41 -7.31
CA LEU A 101 -3.24 -12.72 -7.36
C LEU A 101 -4.20 -12.88 -8.55
N HIS A 102 -4.91 -11.82 -8.92
CA HIS A 102 -5.98 -11.81 -9.92
C HIS A 102 -6.02 -10.45 -10.64
N ARG A 103 -5.03 -10.20 -11.52
CA ARG A 103 -4.87 -8.89 -12.20
C ARG A 103 -6.11 -8.47 -12.99
N ASP A 104 -6.72 -9.39 -13.73
CA ASP A 104 -7.91 -9.09 -14.53
C ASP A 104 -9.06 -8.59 -13.64
N LEU A 105 -9.30 -9.29 -12.53
CA LEU A 105 -10.30 -8.89 -11.56
C LEU A 105 -9.93 -7.55 -10.87
N ALA A 106 -8.65 -7.28 -10.65
CA ALA A 106 -8.20 -5.99 -10.13
C ALA A 106 -8.45 -4.85 -11.12
N MET A 107 -8.33 -5.10 -12.42
CA MET A 107 -8.68 -4.14 -13.47
C MET A 107 -10.21 -3.88 -13.51
N GLU A 108 -11.03 -4.92 -13.38
CA GLU A 108 -12.48 -4.78 -13.27
C GLU A 108 -12.91 -3.99 -12.02
N CYS A 109 -12.18 -4.17 -10.90
CA CYS A 109 -12.42 -3.45 -9.65
C CYS A 109 -11.92 -1.99 -9.70
N ALA A 110 -11.06 -1.62 -10.64
CA ALA A 110 -10.39 -0.32 -10.62
C ALA A 110 -11.35 0.86 -10.67
N GLU A 111 -12.34 0.81 -11.56
CA GLU A 111 -13.32 1.89 -11.69
C GLU A 111 -14.21 2.02 -10.45
N PRO A 112 -14.91 0.98 -9.96
CA PRO A 112 -15.71 1.11 -8.74
C PRO A 112 -14.87 1.49 -7.51
N VAL A 113 -13.66 0.99 -7.35
CA VAL A 113 -12.76 1.40 -6.26
C VAL A 113 -12.39 2.88 -6.38
N SER A 114 -12.18 3.39 -7.61
CA SER A 114 -11.87 4.80 -7.83
C SER A 114 -13.00 5.74 -7.38
N PHE A 115 -14.26 5.35 -7.53
CA PHE A 115 -15.42 6.13 -7.04
C PHE A 115 -15.47 6.14 -5.50
N ILE A 116 -15.17 5.01 -4.86
CA ILE A 116 -15.11 4.95 -3.39
C ILE A 116 -13.99 5.87 -2.88
N MET A 117 -12.80 5.79 -3.48
CA MET A 117 -11.67 6.64 -3.12
C MET A 117 -11.93 8.12 -3.41
N GLN A 118 -12.59 8.44 -4.51
CA GLN A 118 -13.02 9.81 -4.82
C GLN A 118 -13.88 10.40 -3.69
N ARG A 119 -14.86 9.64 -3.22
CA ARG A 119 -15.72 10.04 -2.10
C ARG A 119 -14.94 10.23 -0.80
N GLU A 120 -14.05 9.31 -0.48
CA GLU A 120 -13.30 9.30 0.78
C GLU A 120 -12.20 10.38 0.83
N LEU A 121 -11.54 10.65 -0.29
CA LEU A 121 -10.41 11.57 -0.41
C LEU A 121 -10.79 12.95 -0.96
N GLY A 122 -12.03 13.13 -1.40
CA GLY A 122 -12.49 14.38 -2.01
C GLY A 122 -11.83 14.66 -3.36
N TRP A 123 -11.49 13.63 -4.12
CA TRP A 123 -10.89 13.83 -5.45
C TRP A 123 -11.82 14.55 -6.41
N SER A 124 -11.24 15.41 -7.25
CA SER A 124 -11.95 15.90 -8.43
C SER A 124 -12.15 14.77 -9.44
N GLU A 125 -13.08 14.94 -10.35
CA GLU A 125 -13.29 13.97 -11.45
C GLU A 125 -12.02 13.80 -12.31
N SER A 126 -11.30 14.89 -12.55
CA SER A 126 -10.02 14.84 -13.27
C SER A 126 -8.96 14.02 -12.53
N THR A 127 -8.88 14.14 -11.19
CA THR A 127 -7.95 13.36 -10.37
C THR A 127 -8.33 11.87 -10.42
N ARG A 128 -9.62 11.55 -10.29
CA ARG A 128 -10.10 10.16 -10.39
C ARG A 128 -9.73 9.52 -11.73
N GLN A 129 -9.94 10.25 -12.83
CA GLN A 129 -9.60 9.77 -14.18
C GLN A 129 -8.09 9.57 -14.35
N GLN A 130 -7.26 10.45 -13.80
CA GLN A 130 -5.81 10.30 -13.82
C GLN A 130 -5.35 9.07 -13.03
N GLU A 131 -5.90 8.82 -11.86
CA GLU A 131 -5.61 7.63 -11.04
C GLU A 131 -6.00 6.34 -11.76
N LEU A 132 -7.18 6.32 -12.39
CA LEU A 132 -7.65 5.19 -13.16
C LEU A 132 -6.75 4.92 -14.37
N GLN A 133 -6.40 5.96 -15.12
CA GLN A 133 -5.48 5.84 -16.26
C GLN A 133 -4.10 5.34 -15.82
N SER A 134 -3.53 5.93 -14.77
CA SER A 134 -2.22 5.53 -14.23
C SER A 134 -2.18 4.06 -13.81
N TYR A 135 -3.25 3.56 -13.19
CA TYR A 135 -3.36 2.15 -12.81
C TYR A 135 -3.48 1.23 -14.03
N THR A 136 -4.27 1.63 -15.03
CA THR A 136 -4.43 0.89 -16.28
C THR A 136 -3.11 0.79 -17.04
N ASP A 137 -2.37 1.89 -17.14
CA ASP A 137 -1.05 1.93 -17.77
C ASP A 137 -0.03 1.03 -17.07
N LEU A 138 -0.06 1.01 -15.73
CA LEU A 138 0.74 0.07 -14.94
C LEU A 138 0.43 -1.38 -15.31
N CYS A 139 -0.85 -1.76 -15.35
CA CYS A 139 -1.26 -3.12 -15.70
C CYS A 139 -0.79 -3.52 -17.10
N HIS A 140 -0.93 -2.63 -18.08
CA HIS A 140 -0.50 -2.88 -19.45
C HIS A 140 1.02 -3.01 -19.55
N SER A 141 1.77 -2.12 -18.90
CA SER A 141 3.24 -2.18 -18.91
C SER A 141 3.78 -3.48 -18.32
N GLU A 142 3.15 -4.00 -17.26
CA GLU A 142 3.54 -5.28 -16.67
C GLU A 142 3.19 -6.48 -17.57
N ILE A 143 2.05 -6.43 -18.27
CA ILE A 143 1.67 -7.48 -19.25
C ILE A 143 2.67 -7.50 -20.40
N ASP A 144 3.06 -6.36 -20.93
CA ASP A 144 4.00 -6.25 -22.04
C ASP A 144 5.40 -6.73 -21.63
N ALA A 145 5.88 -6.33 -20.44
CA ALA A 145 7.14 -6.82 -19.89
C ALA A 145 7.17 -8.35 -19.71
N MET A 146 6.05 -8.96 -19.31
CA MET A 146 5.95 -10.42 -19.23
C MET A 146 6.04 -11.09 -20.60
N ARG A 147 5.43 -10.49 -21.63
CA ARG A 147 5.48 -11.03 -23.02
C ARG A 147 6.88 -10.96 -23.60
N GLU A 148 7.61 -9.88 -23.35
CA GLU A 148 9.00 -9.70 -23.79
C GLU A 148 9.98 -10.64 -23.06
N GLY A 149 9.74 -10.94 -21.77
CA GLY A 149 10.59 -11.84 -20.97
C GLY A 149 10.42 -13.32 -21.27
N ILE A 150 9.47 -13.71 -22.14
CA ILE A 150 9.21 -15.11 -22.56
C ILE A 150 9.87 -15.41 -23.93
N GLN A 151 10.44 -14.42 -24.60
CA GLN A 151 11.23 -14.59 -25.84
C GLN A 151 12.69 -14.86 -25.51
#